data_42dd3d3bdd5b1b9b21a54977d5a449ce
#
_entry.id   42dd3d3bdd5b1b9b21a54977d5a449ce
#
_cell.length_a   1.000
_cell.length_b   1.000
_cell.length_c   1.000
_cell.angle_alpha   90.00
_cell.angle_beta   90.00
_cell.angle_gamma   90.00
#
_symmetry.space_group_name_H-M   'P 1'
#
loop_
_entity.id
_entity.type
_entity.pdbx_description
1 polymer ?
#
loop_
_entity_poly.entity_id
_entity_poly.type
_entity_poly.pdbx_seq_one_letter_code
_entity_poly.pdbx_strand_id
1 'polypeptide(L)'
;MIKEYYVKYESTPNFETLDQIVKSEITQEIVAKVVLDTLKQVKDAPFEGTTFVQEKALKFCKQQELQKAMDKAQKIITEGDFESYDKVEGLVRNALQVGEIDKGQTDIFDNLDTVLDEDYRHPIPMGIPGIDRLLKGGLARGEIGVILAPTGVGKTTILTKIANTAFNLGYNVLQVFFEDNPKIIQRKHFTLWTGIEPDNLVKNKDEVMSKITEIQETMQNKLVLKKLASDTMTMNQIKNQVRKIIADGNKIDLIMLDYIDCILPESTSKDEWKAEGSVMRGFEAMCHELDL
;
A
#
# COMPACT_ATOMS: atom_id res chain seq x y z
N MET A 1 10.79 32.50 -11.16
CA MET A 1 11.55 32.96 -9.97
C MET A 1 11.66 31.89 -8.89
N ILE A 2 10.70 31.72 -7.95
CA ILE A 2 10.84 30.72 -6.83
C ILE A 2 11.07 29.30 -7.35
N LYS A 3 10.29 28.86 -8.33
CA LYS A 3 10.42 27.53 -8.95
C LYS A 3 11.78 27.34 -9.64
N GLU A 4 12.26 28.32 -10.34
CA GLU A 4 13.56 28.31 -11.03
C GLU A 4 14.71 28.29 -10.03
N TYR A 5 14.60 29.04 -8.93
CA TYR A 5 15.55 28.98 -7.83
C TYR A 5 15.60 27.56 -7.21
N TYR A 6 14.42 26.98 -6.92
CA TYR A 6 14.34 25.63 -6.36
C TYR A 6 14.94 24.58 -7.28
N VAL A 7 14.65 24.65 -8.59
CA VAL A 7 15.23 23.73 -9.59
C VAL A 7 16.75 23.86 -9.68
N LYS A 8 17.28 25.08 -9.47
CA LYS A 8 18.71 25.34 -9.61
C LYS A 8 19.52 25.03 -8.33
N TYR A 9 18.91 25.25 -7.16
CA TYR A 9 19.64 25.19 -5.87
C TYR A 9 19.11 24.12 -4.94
N GLU A 10 18.10 23.36 -5.34
CA GLU A 10 17.43 22.28 -4.58
C GLU A 10 16.99 22.71 -3.18
N SER A 11 16.77 24.00 -2.97
CA SER A 11 16.40 24.62 -1.70
C SER A 11 15.39 25.75 -1.89
N THR A 12 14.58 26.01 -0.88
CA THR A 12 13.63 27.13 -0.90
C THR A 12 14.36 28.45 -0.59
N PRO A 13 14.12 29.53 -1.38
CA PRO A 13 14.73 30.82 -1.08
C PRO A 13 14.14 31.41 0.22
N ASN A 14 15.00 31.95 1.08
CA ASN A 14 14.56 32.74 2.22
C ASN A 14 14.10 34.15 1.78
N PHE A 15 13.51 34.94 2.69
CA PHE A 15 12.99 36.25 2.36
C PHE A 15 14.07 37.22 1.83
N GLU A 16 15.31 37.13 2.29
CA GLU A 16 16.44 37.98 1.82
C GLU A 16 16.80 37.59 0.37
N THR A 17 16.85 36.31 0.08
CA THR A 17 17.08 35.81 -1.27
C THR A 17 15.95 36.22 -2.22
N LEU A 18 14.66 36.13 -1.78
CA LEU A 18 13.53 36.60 -2.56
C LEU A 18 13.59 38.09 -2.85
N ASP A 19 13.99 38.92 -1.87
CA ASP A 19 14.21 40.38 -2.05
C ASP A 19 15.25 40.66 -3.13
N GLN A 20 16.38 39.94 -3.11
CA GLN A 20 17.42 40.06 -4.14
C GLN A 20 16.94 39.61 -5.53
N ILE A 21 16.23 38.48 -5.61
CA ILE A 21 15.69 37.97 -6.90
C ILE A 21 14.73 39.00 -7.49
N VAL A 22 13.82 39.56 -6.68
CA VAL A 22 12.84 40.56 -7.15
C VAL A 22 13.57 41.81 -7.69
N LYS A 23 14.58 42.27 -6.99
CA LYS A 23 15.38 43.46 -7.42
C LYS A 23 16.20 43.20 -8.68
N SER A 24 16.65 41.97 -8.91
CA SER A 24 17.48 41.61 -10.06
C SER A 24 16.69 41.26 -11.31
N GLU A 25 15.52 40.62 -11.17
CA GLU A 25 14.76 40.05 -12.30
C GLU A 25 13.58 40.91 -12.74
N ILE A 26 13.01 41.74 -11.85
CA ILE A 26 11.87 42.60 -12.21
C ILE A 26 12.35 43.98 -12.66
N THR A 27 12.31 44.21 -13.96
CA THR A 27 12.74 45.47 -14.56
C THR A 27 11.73 46.60 -14.41
N GLN A 28 10.46 46.29 -14.12
CA GLN A 28 9.43 47.33 -13.91
C GLN A 28 9.41 47.75 -12.42
N GLU A 29 9.86 48.94 -12.16
CA GLU A 29 10.07 49.51 -10.82
C GLU A 29 8.77 49.49 -9.97
N ILE A 30 7.62 49.79 -10.59
CA ILE A 30 6.31 49.74 -9.89
C ILE A 30 5.94 48.34 -9.47
N VAL A 31 6.16 47.33 -10.32
CA VAL A 31 5.86 45.95 -10.06
C VAL A 31 6.81 45.39 -8.97
N ALA A 32 8.08 45.72 -9.10
CA ALA A 32 9.09 45.32 -8.09
C ALA A 32 8.72 45.86 -6.70
N LYS A 33 8.30 47.13 -6.62
CA LYS A 33 7.90 47.75 -5.35
C LYS A 33 6.69 47.08 -4.73
N VAL A 34 5.64 46.77 -5.52
CA VAL A 34 4.45 46.06 -5.03
C VAL A 34 4.77 44.67 -4.50
N VAL A 35 5.62 43.92 -5.23
CA VAL A 35 6.07 42.59 -4.79
C VAL A 35 6.88 42.65 -3.50
N LEU A 36 7.80 43.62 -3.37
CA LEU A 36 8.62 43.81 -2.15
C LEU A 36 7.77 44.22 -0.95
N ASP A 37 6.78 45.09 -1.14
CA ASP A 37 5.87 45.51 -0.07
C ASP A 37 4.99 44.31 0.37
N THR A 38 4.56 43.47 -0.56
CA THR A 38 3.81 42.24 -0.27
C THR A 38 4.70 41.24 0.51
N LEU A 39 5.96 41.05 0.08
CA LEU A 39 6.90 40.18 0.80
C LEU A 39 7.16 40.63 2.24
N LYS A 40 7.25 41.95 2.46
CA LYS A 40 7.36 42.51 3.81
C LYS A 40 6.13 42.25 4.65
N GLN A 41 4.92 42.47 4.09
CA GLN A 41 3.68 42.17 4.80
C GLN A 41 3.58 40.69 5.18
N VAL A 42 3.99 39.77 4.30
CA VAL A 42 4.02 38.33 4.61
C VAL A 42 5.04 37.99 5.66
N LYS A 43 6.23 38.64 5.63
CA LYS A 43 7.30 38.43 6.64
C LYS A 43 6.86 38.88 8.03
N ASP A 44 6.14 40.01 8.11
CA ASP A 44 5.73 40.64 9.37
C ASP A 44 4.36 40.14 9.88
N ALA A 45 3.66 39.33 9.08
CA ALA A 45 2.38 38.75 9.48
C ALA A 45 2.55 37.76 10.64
N PRO A 46 1.68 37.82 11.68
CA PRO A 46 1.72 36.84 12.75
C PRO A 46 1.38 35.45 12.17
N PHE A 47 2.25 34.49 12.45
CA PHE A 47 2.10 33.09 12.01
C PHE A 47 1.07 32.34 12.88
N GLU A 48 -0.18 32.81 12.91
CA GLU A 48 -1.27 32.06 13.50
C GLU A 48 -1.94 31.20 12.42
N GLY A 49 -2.08 29.90 12.69
CA GLY A 49 -2.74 28.96 11.77
C GLY A 49 -1.84 28.37 10.67
N THR A 50 -0.55 28.24 10.91
CA THR A 50 0.44 27.65 9.96
C THR A 50 -0.01 26.32 9.40
N THR A 51 -0.56 25.43 10.23
CA THR A 51 -1.05 24.11 9.83
C THR A 51 -2.20 24.22 8.81
N PHE A 52 -3.15 25.13 9.06
CA PHE A 52 -4.28 25.35 8.13
C PHE A 52 -3.80 25.88 6.77
N VAL A 53 -2.84 26.82 6.78
CA VAL A 53 -2.27 27.38 5.54
C VAL A 53 -1.50 26.31 4.78
N GLN A 54 -0.71 25.48 5.47
CA GLN A 54 0.02 24.36 4.88
C GLN A 54 -0.92 23.35 4.24
N GLU A 55 -1.99 22.95 4.94
CA GLU A 55 -3.00 22.03 4.39
C GLU A 55 -3.70 22.60 3.15
N LYS A 56 -4.06 23.89 3.17
CA LYS A 56 -4.69 24.56 2.03
C LYS A 56 -3.74 24.67 0.84
N ALA A 57 -2.48 25.05 1.09
CA ALA A 57 -1.44 25.13 0.07
C ALA A 57 -1.18 23.76 -0.55
N LEU A 58 -1.10 22.71 0.28
CA LEU A 58 -0.91 21.34 -0.19
C LEU A 58 -2.08 20.87 -1.06
N LYS A 59 -3.33 21.12 -0.64
CA LYS A 59 -4.51 20.80 -1.45
C LYS A 59 -4.49 21.52 -2.80
N PHE A 60 -4.10 22.78 -2.81
CA PHE A 60 -3.96 23.54 -4.03
C PHE A 60 -2.86 22.97 -4.95
N CYS A 61 -1.67 22.62 -4.40
CA CYS A 61 -0.61 21.99 -5.17
C CYS A 61 -1.04 20.65 -5.77
N LYS A 62 -1.69 19.79 -4.98
CA LYS A 62 -2.25 18.51 -5.46
C LYS A 62 -3.24 18.72 -6.60
N GLN A 63 -4.13 19.71 -6.47
CA GLN A 63 -5.09 20.03 -7.53
C GLN A 63 -4.41 20.50 -8.82
N GLN A 64 -3.39 21.35 -8.73
CA GLN A 64 -2.65 21.84 -9.89
C GLN A 64 -1.85 20.73 -10.59
N GLU A 65 -1.18 19.86 -9.84
CA GLU A 65 -0.44 18.74 -10.43
C GLU A 65 -1.38 17.69 -11.03
N LEU A 66 -2.53 17.44 -10.40
CA LEU A 66 -3.55 16.57 -10.98
C LEU A 66 -4.10 17.12 -12.30
N GLN A 67 -4.37 18.44 -12.37
CA GLN A 67 -4.80 19.08 -13.61
C GLN A 67 -3.76 18.88 -14.72
N LYS A 68 -2.48 19.13 -14.44
CA LYS A 68 -1.39 18.91 -15.40
C LYS A 68 -1.25 17.45 -15.83
N ALA A 69 -1.44 16.51 -14.91
CA ALA A 69 -1.42 15.08 -15.21
C ALA A 69 -2.57 14.70 -16.14
N MET A 70 -3.78 15.22 -15.89
CA MET A 70 -4.95 15.01 -16.75
C MET A 70 -4.75 15.60 -18.15
N ASP A 71 -4.17 16.80 -18.27
CA ASP A 71 -3.87 17.43 -19.57
C ASP A 71 -2.85 16.59 -20.36
N LYS A 72 -1.85 16.02 -19.71
CA LYS A 72 -0.88 15.11 -20.34
C LYS A 72 -1.53 13.78 -20.74
N ALA A 73 -2.34 13.21 -19.85
CA ALA A 73 -3.08 11.98 -20.11
C ALA A 73 -4.02 12.14 -21.31
N GLN A 74 -4.73 13.26 -21.40
CA GLN A 74 -5.60 13.58 -22.54
C GLN A 74 -4.83 13.63 -23.86
N LYS A 75 -3.61 14.17 -23.88
CA LYS A 75 -2.77 14.16 -25.08
C LYS A 75 -2.43 12.75 -25.53
N ILE A 76 -1.96 11.89 -24.61
CA ILE A 76 -1.64 10.49 -24.90
C ILE A 76 -2.85 9.75 -25.47
N ILE A 77 -4.04 9.96 -24.89
CA ILE A 77 -5.29 9.33 -25.35
C ILE A 77 -5.66 9.85 -26.74
N THR A 78 -5.53 11.16 -26.98
CA THR A 78 -5.91 11.79 -28.26
C THR A 78 -4.96 11.40 -29.39
N GLU A 79 -3.68 11.20 -29.09
CA GLU A 79 -2.67 10.75 -30.06
C GLU A 79 -2.81 9.26 -30.40
N GLY A 80 -3.59 8.49 -29.63
CA GLY A 80 -3.87 7.06 -29.87
C GLY A 80 -2.67 6.15 -29.64
N ASP A 81 -1.72 6.59 -28.82
CA ASP A 81 -0.53 5.82 -28.45
C ASP A 81 -0.87 4.79 -27.34
N PHE A 82 -1.37 3.64 -27.78
CA PHE A 82 -1.77 2.53 -26.87
C PHE A 82 -0.62 2.00 -26.01
N GLU A 83 0.63 2.03 -26.51
CA GLU A 83 1.81 1.59 -25.77
C GLU A 83 2.16 2.52 -24.58
N SER A 84 1.69 3.77 -24.65
CA SER A 84 1.90 4.77 -23.60
C SER A 84 0.79 4.86 -22.55
N TYR A 85 -0.26 4.02 -22.62
CA TYR A 85 -1.38 4.07 -21.66
C TYR A 85 -0.94 3.72 -20.23
N ASP A 86 0.06 2.87 -20.06
CA ASP A 86 0.62 2.58 -18.73
C ASP A 86 1.25 3.84 -18.08
N LYS A 87 1.72 4.80 -18.88
CA LYS A 87 2.25 6.08 -18.40
C LYS A 87 1.17 6.97 -17.79
N VAL A 88 -0.09 6.83 -18.23
CA VAL A 88 -1.22 7.63 -17.71
C VAL A 88 -1.43 7.34 -16.23
N GLU A 89 -1.39 6.06 -15.83
CA GLU A 89 -1.49 5.69 -14.42
C GLU A 89 -0.38 6.35 -13.59
N GLY A 90 0.87 6.29 -14.06
CA GLY A 90 2.01 6.92 -13.41
C GLY A 90 1.87 8.44 -13.27
N LEU A 91 1.38 9.13 -14.30
CA LEU A 91 1.16 10.58 -14.26
C LEU A 91 0.14 10.99 -13.19
N VAL A 92 -0.99 10.28 -13.12
CA VAL A 92 -2.04 10.55 -12.11
C VAL A 92 -1.55 10.21 -10.71
N ARG A 93 -0.88 9.08 -10.54
CA ARG A 93 -0.33 8.65 -9.25
C ARG A 93 0.68 9.68 -8.72
N ASN A 94 1.65 10.08 -9.52
CA ASN A 94 2.66 11.07 -9.11
C ASN A 94 2.02 12.40 -8.72
N ALA A 95 0.94 12.81 -9.41
CA ALA A 95 0.21 14.03 -9.06
C ALA A 95 -0.53 13.92 -7.72
N LEU A 96 -1.03 12.75 -7.36
CA LEU A 96 -1.70 12.50 -6.08
C LEU A 96 -0.71 12.40 -4.90
N GLN A 97 0.52 11.98 -5.16
CA GLN A 97 1.59 11.89 -4.16
C GLN A 97 2.27 13.23 -3.84
N VAL A 98 1.92 14.30 -4.54
CA VAL A 98 2.48 15.65 -4.27
C VAL A 98 2.23 16.06 -2.82
N GLY A 99 3.33 16.32 -2.09
CA GLY A 99 3.30 16.71 -0.70
C GLY A 99 3.01 15.57 0.28
N GLU A 100 3.04 14.33 -0.17
CA GLU A 100 3.30 13.22 0.74
C GLU A 100 4.77 13.35 1.15
N ILE A 101 5.00 13.54 2.43
CA ILE A 101 6.34 13.45 3.01
C ILE A 101 6.83 12.05 2.65
N ASP A 102 8.02 11.96 2.08
CA ASP A 102 8.68 10.68 1.86
C ASP A 102 8.77 9.98 3.22
N LYS A 103 7.87 9.03 3.44
CA LYS A 103 7.78 8.28 4.71
C LYS A 103 9.04 7.45 4.99
N GLY A 104 9.99 7.45 4.05
CA GLY A 104 11.28 6.80 4.18
C GLY A 104 12.32 7.59 5.00
N GLN A 105 12.07 8.88 5.30
CA GLN A 105 12.97 9.69 6.11
C GLN A 105 12.33 9.97 7.47
N THR A 106 12.94 9.46 8.53
CA THR A 106 12.55 9.70 9.92
C THR A 106 13.74 10.31 10.65
N ASP A 107 13.55 11.44 11.32
CA ASP A 107 14.55 11.95 12.25
C ASP A 107 14.69 10.95 13.41
N ILE A 108 15.93 10.63 13.80
CA ILE A 108 16.19 9.65 14.86
C ILE A 108 15.56 10.06 16.21
N PHE A 109 15.23 11.34 16.37
CA PHE A 109 14.58 11.88 17.56
C PHE A 109 13.05 11.97 17.46
N ASP A 110 12.48 11.62 16.28
CA ASP A 110 11.03 11.60 16.10
C ASP A 110 10.42 10.38 16.78
N ASN A 111 9.21 10.58 17.33
CA ASN A 111 8.36 9.50 17.84
C ASN A 111 9.01 8.60 18.91
N LEU A 112 9.87 9.17 19.76
CA LEU A 112 10.61 8.41 20.79
C LEU A 112 9.71 7.53 21.66
N ASP A 113 8.52 8.01 22.02
CA ASP A 113 7.58 7.26 22.85
C ASP A 113 7.12 5.97 22.15
N THR A 114 6.81 6.03 20.85
CA THR A 114 6.36 4.85 20.08
C THR A 114 7.51 3.90 19.73
N VAL A 115 8.73 4.42 19.53
CA VAL A 115 9.92 3.61 19.25
C VAL A 115 10.36 2.82 20.48
N LEU A 116 10.10 3.35 21.67
CA LEU A 116 10.42 2.69 22.95
C LEU A 116 9.27 1.83 23.49
N ASP A 117 8.16 1.72 22.77
CA ASP A 117 7.07 0.81 23.11
C ASP A 117 7.56 -0.66 22.99
N GLU A 118 7.18 -1.51 23.94
CA GLU A 118 7.52 -2.95 23.90
C GLU A 118 6.94 -3.62 22.64
N ASP A 119 5.82 -3.14 22.11
CA ASP A 119 5.14 -3.71 20.94
C ASP A 119 5.15 -2.75 19.72
N TYR A 120 6.27 -2.04 19.51
CA TYR A 120 6.43 -1.08 18.40
C TYR A 120 6.18 -1.69 16.99
N ARG A 121 6.30 -3.02 16.85
CA ARG A 121 6.08 -3.73 15.58
C ARG A 121 4.60 -4.02 15.29
N HIS A 122 3.74 -4.09 16.31
CA HIS A 122 2.33 -4.51 16.22
C HIS A 122 2.14 -5.79 15.38
N PRO A 123 2.80 -6.92 15.73
CA PRO A 123 2.81 -8.11 14.90
C PRO A 123 1.45 -8.80 14.87
N ILE A 124 1.15 -9.45 13.76
CA ILE A 124 -0.02 -10.30 13.59
C ILE A 124 0.37 -11.75 13.94
N PRO A 125 -0.20 -12.35 15.00
CA PRO A 125 0.09 -13.73 15.37
C PRO A 125 -0.36 -14.72 14.29
N MET A 126 0.45 -15.75 14.05
CA MET A 126 0.12 -16.84 13.11
C MET A 126 -0.76 -17.93 13.75
N GLY A 127 -0.92 -17.91 15.07
CA GLY A 127 -1.64 -18.93 15.82
C GLY A 127 -0.90 -20.26 15.93
N ILE A 128 0.41 -20.21 15.79
CA ILE A 128 1.33 -21.34 15.99
C ILE A 128 2.31 -20.93 17.08
N PRO A 129 2.08 -21.32 18.35
CA PRO A 129 2.79 -20.75 19.51
C PRO A 129 4.31 -20.80 19.43
N GLY A 130 4.86 -21.86 18.81
CA GLY A 130 6.31 -22.00 18.61
C GLY A 130 6.87 -20.96 17.62
N ILE A 131 6.15 -20.71 16.53
CA ILE A 131 6.53 -19.75 15.51
C ILE A 131 6.32 -18.32 16.05
N ASP A 132 5.17 -18.04 16.66
CA ASP A 132 4.85 -16.74 17.22
C ASP A 132 5.89 -16.30 18.27
N ARG A 133 6.38 -17.26 19.09
CA ARG A 133 7.46 -16.99 20.05
C ARG A 133 8.78 -16.64 19.35
N LEU A 134 9.16 -17.37 18.29
CA LEU A 134 10.39 -17.11 17.52
C LEU A 134 10.34 -15.76 16.81
N LEU A 135 9.16 -15.40 16.29
CA LEU A 135 8.92 -14.13 15.59
C LEU A 135 8.54 -12.98 16.53
N LYS A 136 8.64 -13.18 17.86
CA LYS A 136 8.26 -12.16 18.86
C LYS A 136 6.85 -11.60 18.62
N GLY A 137 5.87 -12.50 18.51
CA GLY A 137 4.46 -12.16 18.37
C GLY A 137 3.85 -12.46 17.01
N GLY A 138 4.64 -12.64 15.96
CA GLY A 138 4.15 -12.88 14.60
C GLY A 138 4.83 -12.03 13.54
N LEU A 139 4.17 -11.79 12.41
CA LEU A 139 4.65 -10.92 11.33
C LEU A 139 4.09 -9.51 11.50
N ALA A 140 4.97 -8.52 11.40
CA ALA A 140 4.60 -7.11 11.39
C ALA A 140 4.48 -6.57 9.95
N ARG A 141 4.01 -5.31 9.82
CA ARG A 141 3.90 -4.65 8.52
C ARG A 141 5.24 -4.59 7.79
N GLY A 142 5.20 -4.89 6.50
CA GLY A 142 6.40 -4.98 5.66
C GLY A 142 7.23 -6.24 5.85
N GLU A 143 6.88 -7.13 6.77
CA GLU A 143 7.58 -8.39 6.98
C GLU A 143 6.96 -9.52 6.16
N ILE A 144 7.80 -10.41 5.64
CA ILE A 144 7.37 -11.54 4.82
C ILE A 144 7.71 -12.86 5.52
N GLY A 145 6.69 -13.72 5.64
CA GLY A 145 6.87 -15.12 6.05
C GLY A 145 6.75 -16.06 4.85
N VAL A 146 7.67 -16.99 4.71
CA VAL A 146 7.64 -18.01 3.65
C VAL A 146 7.49 -19.40 4.25
N ILE A 147 6.50 -20.14 3.75
CA ILE A 147 6.28 -21.55 4.13
C ILE A 147 6.77 -22.43 2.98
N LEU A 148 7.89 -23.12 3.22
CA LEU A 148 8.47 -24.06 2.28
C LEU A 148 8.12 -25.48 2.67
N ALA A 149 7.44 -26.20 1.77
CA ALA A 149 7.10 -27.60 1.99
C ALA A 149 6.78 -28.31 0.66
N PRO A 150 7.00 -29.62 0.54
CA PRO A 150 6.58 -30.39 -0.64
C PRO A 150 5.08 -30.31 -0.91
N THR A 151 4.66 -30.68 -2.11
CA THR A 151 3.27 -30.76 -2.48
C THR A 151 2.55 -31.81 -1.63
N GLY A 152 1.30 -31.52 -1.20
CA GLY A 152 0.45 -32.46 -0.45
C GLY A 152 0.66 -32.48 1.05
N VAL A 153 1.67 -31.81 1.63
CA VAL A 153 1.93 -31.81 3.08
C VAL A 153 1.16 -30.76 3.88
N GLY A 154 0.30 -29.95 3.21
CA GLY A 154 -0.63 -29.06 3.89
C GLY A 154 -0.26 -27.57 3.89
N LYS A 155 0.53 -27.06 2.92
CA LYS A 155 0.82 -25.63 2.75
C LYS A 155 -0.44 -24.76 2.83
N THR A 156 -1.41 -25.05 1.97
CA THR A 156 -2.72 -24.34 1.95
C THR A 156 -3.46 -24.44 3.28
N THR A 157 -3.37 -25.57 3.97
CA THR A 157 -4.03 -25.76 5.27
C THR A 157 -3.40 -24.88 6.35
N ILE A 158 -2.07 -24.79 6.38
CA ILE A 158 -1.35 -23.88 7.30
C ILE A 158 -1.68 -22.43 7.01
N LEU A 159 -1.64 -22.02 5.72
CA LEU A 159 -2.03 -20.65 5.32
C LEU A 159 -3.47 -20.33 5.73
N THR A 160 -4.41 -21.27 5.50
CA THR A 160 -5.81 -21.10 5.93
C THR A 160 -5.94 -20.96 7.44
N LYS A 161 -5.14 -21.71 8.24
CA LYS A 161 -5.11 -21.57 9.70
C LYS A 161 -4.59 -20.21 10.13
N ILE A 162 -3.50 -19.73 9.53
CA ILE A 162 -2.94 -18.41 9.84
C ILE A 162 -3.96 -17.31 9.46
N ALA A 163 -4.57 -17.39 8.27
CA ALA A 163 -5.62 -16.48 7.85
C ALA A 163 -6.79 -16.42 8.83
N ASN A 164 -7.21 -17.59 9.32
CA ASN A 164 -8.28 -17.73 10.29
C ASN A 164 -7.92 -17.13 11.65
N THR A 165 -6.67 -17.33 12.09
CA THR A 165 -6.17 -16.74 13.34
C THR A 165 -6.17 -15.22 13.25
N ALA A 166 -5.58 -14.64 12.19
CA ALA A 166 -5.57 -13.21 11.99
C ALA A 166 -6.99 -12.62 11.91
N PHE A 167 -7.88 -13.27 11.17
CA PHE A 167 -9.29 -12.87 11.10
C PHE A 167 -9.97 -12.87 12.47
N ASN A 168 -9.82 -13.92 13.26
CA ASN A 168 -10.42 -14.03 14.60
C ASN A 168 -9.86 -12.98 15.59
N LEU A 169 -8.65 -12.46 15.34
CA LEU A 169 -8.03 -11.37 16.09
C LEU A 169 -8.47 -9.98 15.60
N GLY A 170 -9.35 -9.89 14.61
CA GLY A 170 -9.91 -8.63 14.11
C GLY A 170 -9.17 -8.03 12.90
N TYR A 171 -8.19 -8.73 12.32
CA TYR A 171 -7.46 -8.25 11.14
C TYR A 171 -8.21 -8.57 9.85
N ASN A 172 -8.08 -7.68 8.87
CA ASN A 172 -8.60 -7.91 7.52
C ASN A 172 -7.61 -8.71 6.70
N VAL A 173 -8.03 -9.84 6.18
CA VAL A 173 -7.15 -10.78 5.48
C VAL A 173 -7.55 -10.93 4.02
N LEU A 174 -6.58 -10.83 3.12
CA LEU A 174 -6.74 -11.20 1.71
C LEU A 174 -5.95 -12.49 1.45
N GLN A 175 -6.66 -13.57 1.13
CA GLN A 175 -6.05 -14.82 0.72
C GLN A 175 -6.18 -14.99 -0.80
N VAL A 176 -5.04 -14.94 -1.48
CA VAL A 176 -4.91 -15.15 -2.93
C VAL A 176 -4.41 -16.56 -3.18
N PHE A 177 -5.04 -17.26 -4.11
CA PHE A 177 -4.67 -18.63 -4.47
C PHE A 177 -4.90 -18.88 -5.96
N PHE A 178 -4.19 -19.84 -6.52
CA PHE A 178 -4.15 -20.10 -7.95
C PHE A 178 -4.83 -21.43 -8.33
N GLU A 179 -4.61 -22.48 -7.58
CA GLU A 179 -5.03 -23.84 -7.94
C GLU A 179 -6.40 -24.21 -7.41
N ASP A 180 -6.60 -24.06 -6.11
CA ASP A 180 -7.81 -24.56 -5.43
C ASP A 180 -9.10 -23.88 -5.92
N ASN A 181 -10.23 -24.59 -5.80
CA ASN A 181 -11.54 -23.98 -5.97
C ASN A 181 -11.87 -23.12 -4.73
N PRO A 182 -12.42 -21.89 -4.90
CA PRO A 182 -12.80 -21.04 -3.76
C PRO A 182 -13.67 -21.75 -2.73
N LYS A 183 -14.58 -22.63 -3.17
CA LYS A 183 -15.44 -23.41 -2.27
C LYS A 183 -14.65 -24.40 -1.40
N ILE A 184 -13.52 -24.91 -1.88
CA ILE A 184 -12.65 -25.80 -1.09
C ILE A 184 -11.98 -24.99 0.02
N ILE A 185 -11.45 -23.81 -0.30
CA ILE A 185 -10.85 -22.93 0.70
C ILE A 185 -11.89 -22.47 1.73
N GLN A 186 -13.11 -22.09 1.29
CA GLN A 186 -14.20 -21.74 2.20
C GLN A 186 -14.53 -22.89 3.17
N ARG A 187 -14.60 -24.14 2.67
CA ARG A 187 -14.86 -25.32 3.52
C ARG A 187 -13.76 -25.54 4.54
N LYS A 188 -12.49 -25.29 4.19
CA LYS A 188 -11.36 -25.34 5.14
C LYS A 188 -11.55 -24.29 6.27
N HIS A 189 -11.98 -23.06 5.95
CA HIS A 189 -12.31 -22.05 6.97
C HIS A 189 -13.50 -22.50 7.84
N PHE A 190 -14.56 -23.01 7.24
CA PHE A 190 -15.74 -23.50 7.99
C PHE A 190 -15.35 -24.62 8.96
N THR A 191 -14.50 -25.55 8.52
CA THR A 191 -13.95 -26.60 9.40
C THR A 191 -13.21 -26.02 10.58
N LEU A 192 -12.38 -25.00 10.39
CA LEU A 192 -11.63 -24.35 11.48
C LEU A 192 -12.55 -23.61 12.45
N TRP A 193 -13.61 -22.96 11.98
CA TRP A 193 -14.56 -22.24 12.84
C TRP A 193 -15.53 -23.15 13.59
N THR A 194 -15.96 -24.24 12.95
CA THR A 194 -16.98 -25.13 13.53
C THR A 194 -16.38 -26.32 14.29
N GLY A 195 -15.14 -26.71 13.96
CA GLY A 195 -14.53 -27.97 14.42
C GLY A 195 -15.10 -29.21 13.70
N ILE A 196 -16.00 -29.05 12.74
CA ILE A 196 -16.63 -30.15 11.99
C ILE A 196 -15.71 -30.52 10.82
N GLU A 197 -15.39 -31.80 10.68
CA GLU A 197 -14.56 -32.30 9.57
C GLU A 197 -15.17 -31.99 8.18
N PRO A 198 -14.34 -31.78 7.13
CA PRO A 198 -14.81 -31.40 5.80
C PRO A 198 -15.88 -32.33 5.22
N ASP A 199 -15.78 -33.64 5.45
CA ASP A 199 -16.70 -34.63 4.95
C ASP A 199 -18.07 -34.62 5.65
N ASN A 200 -18.10 -34.05 6.86
CA ASN A 200 -19.30 -33.97 7.69
C ASN A 200 -20.01 -32.62 7.62
N LEU A 201 -19.42 -31.59 6.96
CA LEU A 201 -20.02 -30.24 6.86
C LEU A 201 -21.43 -30.27 6.24
N VAL A 202 -21.65 -31.11 5.23
CA VAL A 202 -22.97 -31.22 4.56
C VAL A 202 -24.00 -31.86 5.46
N LYS A 203 -23.62 -32.87 6.24
CA LYS A 203 -24.51 -33.58 7.18
C LYS A 203 -24.93 -32.68 8.35
N ASN A 204 -24.05 -31.74 8.75
CA ASN A 204 -24.29 -30.82 9.85
C ASN A 204 -24.56 -29.38 9.35
N LYS A 205 -25.22 -29.25 8.18
CA LYS A 205 -25.39 -27.98 7.49
C LYS A 205 -26.02 -26.90 8.38
N ASP A 206 -27.02 -27.20 9.15
CA ASP A 206 -27.76 -26.23 9.97
C ASP A 206 -26.86 -25.70 11.10
N GLU A 207 -26.08 -26.56 11.76
CA GLU A 207 -25.09 -26.15 12.77
C GLU A 207 -24.01 -25.30 12.17
N VAL A 208 -23.45 -25.69 11.01
CA VAL A 208 -22.44 -24.89 10.28
C VAL A 208 -23.00 -23.52 9.93
N MET A 209 -24.19 -23.44 9.35
CA MET A 209 -24.83 -22.18 8.98
C MET A 209 -25.05 -21.27 10.19
N SER A 210 -25.57 -21.83 11.30
CA SER A 210 -25.76 -21.06 12.53
C SER A 210 -24.45 -20.43 13.02
N LYS A 211 -23.37 -21.21 13.09
CA LYS A 211 -22.07 -20.75 13.57
C LYS A 211 -21.43 -19.71 12.64
N ILE A 212 -21.55 -19.90 11.31
CA ILE A 212 -21.04 -18.93 10.34
C ILE A 212 -21.81 -17.61 10.39
N THR A 213 -23.14 -17.66 10.58
CA THR A 213 -23.96 -16.46 10.77
C THR A 213 -23.58 -15.70 12.03
N GLU A 214 -23.36 -16.40 13.15
CA GLU A 214 -22.88 -15.79 14.40
C GLU A 214 -21.54 -15.06 14.21
N ILE A 215 -20.59 -15.70 13.51
CA ILE A 215 -19.29 -15.07 13.19
C ILE A 215 -19.49 -13.85 12.30
N GLN A 216 -20.32 -13.94 11.27
CA GLN A 216 -20.61 -12.85 10.35
C GLN A 216 -21.21 -11.62 11.05
N GLU A 217 -22.08 -11.85 12.04
CA GLU A 217 -22.73 -10.79 12.81
C GLU A 217 -21.79 -10.15 13.86
N THR A 218 -20.83 -10.93 14.36
CA THR A 218 -19.92 -10.50 15.44
C THR A 218 -18.70 -9.77 14.87
N MET A 219 -18.16 -10.23 13.73
CA MET A 219 -16.90 -9.72 13.18
C MET A 219 -17.12 -8.53 12.26
N GLN A 220 -16.38 -7.44 12.50
CA GLN A 220 -16.41 -6.24 11.67
C GLN A 220 -15.36 -6.26 10.54
N ASN A 221 -14.34 -7.07 10.70
CA ASN A 221 -13.27 -7.27 9.72
C ASN A 221 -13.67 -8.27 8.63
N LYS A 222 -12.86 -8.35 7.57
CA LYS A 222 -13.14 -9.18 6.40
C LYS A 222 -12.04 -10.21 6.16
N LEU A 223 -12.45 -11.40 5.73
CA LEU A 223 -11.59 -12.40 5.12
C LEU A 223 -12.02 -12.58 3.66
N VAL A 224 -11.20 -12.07 2.74
CA VAL A 224 -11.48 -12.03 1.31
C VAL A 224 -10.69 -13.14 0.61
N LEU A 225 -11.37 -13.97 -0.16
CA LEU A 225 -10.76 -15.00 -0.99
C LEU A 225 -10.70 -14.53 -2.43
N LYS A 226 -9.51 -14.53 -3.03
CA LYS A 226 -9.29 -14.14 -4.42
C LYS A 226 -8.62 -15.29 -5.20
N LYS A 227 -9.35 -15.90 -6.11
CA LYS A 227 -8.76 -16.84 -7.06
C LYS A 227 -8.18 -16.08 -8.25
N LEU A 228 -6.95 -16.40 -8.61
CA LEU A 228 -6.29 -15.94 -9.84
C LEU A 228 -5.97 -17.17 -10.72
N ALA A 229 -5.71 -16.94 -11.99
CA ALA A 229 -5.29 -18.01 -12.88
C ALA A 229 -3.77 -18.21 -12.77
N SER A 230 -3.33 -19.48 -12.69
CA SER A 230 -1.91 -19.85 -12.68
C SER A 230 -1.21 -19.42 -13.96
N ASP A 231 0.03 -19.04 -13.86
CA ASP A 231 0.93 -18.75 -14.99
C ASP A 231 0.40 -17.71 -16.00
N THR A 232 -0.44 -16.80 -15.52
CA THR A 232 -1.03 -15.74 -16.34
C THR A 232 -0.76 -14.34 -15.85
N MET A 233 -0.30 -14.19 -14.61
CA MET A 233 -0.14 -12.88 -13.97
C MET A 233 1.25 -12.68 -13.39
N THR A 234 1.78 -11.48 -13.60
CA THR A 234 3.01 -11.00 -12.96
C THR A 234 2.70 -10.38 -11.59
N MET A 235 3.73 -10.14 -10.76
CA MET A 235 3.57 -9.47 -9.47
C MET A 235 2.96 -8.06 -9.60
N ASN A 236 3.30 -7.31 -10.65
CA ASN A 236 2.70 -6.00 -10.89
C ASN A 236 1.19 -6.09 -11.18
N GLN A 237 0.77 -7.09 -11.94
CA GLN A 237 -0.65 -7.31 -12.19
C GLN A 237 -1.40 -7.74 -10.91
N ILE A 238 -0.78 -8.58 -10.06
CA ILE A 238 -1.34 -8.96 -8.75
C ILE A 238 -1.43 -7.73 -7.86
N LYS A 239 -0.39 -6.90 -7.79
CA LYS A 239 -0.40 -5.64 -7.07
C LYS A 239 -1.56 -4.72 -7.50
N ASN A 240 -1.81 -4.62 -8.79
CA ASN A 240 -2.94 -3.84 -9.30
C ASN A 240 -4.30 -4.43 -8.90
N GLN A 241 -4.43 -5.76 -8.82
CA GLN A 241 -5.63 -6.39 -8.28
C GLN A 241 -5.83 -6.08 -6.79
N VAL A 242 -4.75 -6.12 -5.99
CA VAL A 242 -4.78 -5.76 -4.57
C VAL A 242 -5.17 -4.30 -4.39
N ARG A 243 -4.57 -3.38 -5.16
CA ARG A 243 -4.93 -1.95 -5.15
C ARG A 243 -6.40 -1.73 -5.47
N LYS A 244 -6.95 -2.47 -6.45
CA LYS A 244 -8.37 -2.38 -6.77
C LYS A 244 -9.24 -2.81 -5.60
N ILE A 245 -8.90 -3.90 -4.92
CA ILE A 245 -9.62 -4.36 -3.73
C ILE A 245 -9.59 -3.30 -2.63
N ILE A 246 -8.44 -2.63 -2.42
CA ILE A 246 -8.31 -1.53 -1.46
C ILE A 246 -9.13 -0.31 -1.90
N ALA A 247 -9.08 0.06 -3.18
CA ALA A 247 -9.83 1.19 -3.74
C ALA A 247 -11.36 0.98 -3.64
N ASP A 248 -11.84 -0.27 -3.69
CA ASP A 248 -13.23 -0.64 -3.48
C ASP A 248 -13.65 -0.54 -1.98
N GLY A 249 -12.81 0.04 -1.12
CA GLY A 249 -13.08 0.32 0.28
C GLY A 249 -12.77 -0.84 1.24
N ASN A 250 -12.01 -1.84 0.81
CA ASN A 250 -11.56 -2.91 1.70
C ASN A 250 -10.20 -2.56 2.32
N LYS A 251 -10.13 -2.55 3.64
CA LYS A 251 -8.86 -2.53 4.35
C LYS A 251 -8.24 -3.93 4.27
N ILE A 252 -6.93 -4.00 4.13
CA ILE A 252 -6.16 -5.26 4.19
C ILE A 252 -5.05 -5.04 5.21
N ASP A 253 -4.93 -5.95 6.17
CA ASP A 253 -3.89 -5.95 7.19
C ASP A 253 -2.87 -7.08 6.95
N LEU A 254 -3.31 -8.17 6.29
CA LEU A 254 -2.48 -9.33 5.96
C LEU A 254 -2.85 -9.86 4.58
N ILE A 255 -1.85 -10.09 3.73
CA ILE A 255 -2.03 -10.76 2.44
C ILE A 255 -1.32 -12.10 2.42
N MET A 256 -1.94 -13.11 1.84
CA MET A 256 -1.38 -14.44 1.66
C MET A 256 -1.44 -14.85 0.20
N LEU A 257 -0.35 -15.44 -0.29
CA LEU A 257 -0.25 -16.00 -1.65
C LEU A 257 -0.01 -17.52 -1.58
N ASP A 258 -0.85 -18.30 -2.22
CA ASP A 258 -0.76 -19.77 -2.29
C ASP A 258 -0.78 -20.20 -3.78
N TYR A 259 0.36 -20.40 -4.47
CA TYR A 259 1.75 -20.24 -4.08
C TYR A 259 2.53 -19.47 -5.16
N ILE A 260 3.76 -19.06 -4.87
CA ILE A 260 4.50 -18.08 -5.71
C ILE A 260 4.94 -18.65 -7.07
N ASP A 261 5.13 -19.95 -7.20
CA ASP A 261 5.57 -20.59 -8.46
C ASP A 261 4.53 -20.43 -9.59
N CYS A 262 3.27 -20.10 -9.24
CA CYS A 262 2.20 -19.80 -10.20
C CYS A 262 2.25 -18.35 -10.73
N ILE A 263 3.25 -17.56 -10.35
CA ILE A 263 3.38 -16.15 -10.74
C ILE A 263 4.45 -16.00 -11.81
N LEU A 264 4.09 -15.35 -12.91
CA LEU A 264 5.04 -15.08 -13.98
C LEU A 264 6.12 -14.08 -13.53
N PRO A 265 7.40 -14.37 -13.76
CA PRO A 265 8.46 -13.38 -13.55
C PRO A 265 8.32 -12.21 -14.54
N GLU A 266 8.65 -11.01 -14.11
CA GLU A 266 8.57 -9.80 -14.95
C GLU A 266 9.68 -9.75 -16.03
N SER A 267 10.77 -10.48 -15.82
CA SER A 267 11.86 -10.58 -16.78
C SER A 267 12.17 -12.04 -17.07
N THR A 268 12.33 -12.37 -18.34
CA THR A 268 12.81 -13.67 -18.80
C THR A 268 14.30 -13.82 -18.46
N SER A 269 14.60 -14.36 -17.29
CA SER A 269 15.97 -14.80 -16.96
C SER A 269 16.15 -16.25 -17.37
N LYS A 270 17.34 -16.60 -17.86
CA LYS A 270 17.70 -18.00 -18.13
C LYS A 270 17.88 -18.82 -16.83
N ASP A 271 18.01 -18.14 -15.70
CA ASP A 271 18.21 -18.75 -14.39
C ASP A 271 16.88 -18.70 -13.62
N GLU A 272 16.24 -19.83 -13.38
CA GLU A 272 14.96 -19.96 -12.66
C GLU A 272 14.99 -19.30 -11.27
N TRP A 273 16.07 -19.50 -10.50
CA TRP A 273 16.20 -18.92 -9.17
C TRP A 273 16.22 -17.36 -9.16
N LYS A 274 16.70 -16.73 -10.26
CA LYS A 274 16.65 -15.26 -10.41
C LYS A 274 15.23 -14.78 -10.70
N ALA A 275 14.48 -15.59 -11.46
CA ALA A 275 13.10 -15.33 -11.78
C ALA A 275 12.23 -15.37 -10.50
N GLU A 276 12.33 -16.45 -9.72
CA GLU A 276 11.66 -16.58 -8.42
C GLU A 276 12.06 -15.47 -7.43
N GLY A 277 13.37 -15.16 -7.35
CA GLY A 277 13.87 -14.06 -6.55
C GLY A 277 13.30 -12.70 -6.96
N SER A 278 12.94 -12.50 -8.25
CA SER A 278 12.29 -11.28 -8.70
C SER A 278 10.82 -11.21 -8.25
N VAL A 279 10.12 -12.35 -8.23
CA VAL A 279 8.74 -12.44 -7.70
C VAL A 279 8.71 -12.11 -6.21
N MET A 280 9.64 -12.66 -5.42
CA MET A 280 9.75 -12.37 -3.99
C MET A 280 10.02 -10.89 -3.71
N ARG A 281 10.97 -10.27 -4.42
CA ARG A 281 11.22 -8.82 -4.29
C ARG A 281 10.02 -7.99 -4.72
N GLY A 282 9.28 -8.43 -5.74
CA GLY A 282 8.04 -7.76 -6.15
C GLY A 282 6.95 -7.85 -5.08
N PHE A 283 6.89 -8.97 -4.36
CA PHE A 283 5.97 -9.15 -3.24
C PHE A 283 6.34 -8.25 -2.05
N GLU A 284 7.62 -8.23 -1.67
CA GLU A 284 8.16 -7.35 -0.64
C GLU A 284 7.87 -5.87 -0.95
N ALA A 285 8.20 -5.44 -2.17
CA ALA A 285 7.93 -4.08 -2.62
C ALA A 285 6.42 -3.73 -2.57
N MET A 286 5.55 -4.70 -2.89
CA MET A 286 4.11 -4.51 -2.79
C MET A 286 3.66 -4.34 -1.33
N CYS A 287 4.17 -5.14 -0.40
CA CYS A 287 3.84 -5.04 1.02
C CYS A 287 4.27 -3.68 1.60
N HIS A 288 5.49 -3.23 1.31
CA HIS A 288 5.96 -1.90 1.73
C HIS A 288 5.15 -0.76 1.11
N GLU A 289 4.84 -0.84 -0.20
CA GLU A 289 4.11 0.23 -0.90
C GLU A 289 2.65 0.36 -0.45
N LEU A 290 2.02 -0.77 -0.10
CA LEU A 290 0.62 -0.81 0.30
C LEU A 290 0.42 -0.82 1.83
N ASP A 291 1.50 -0.76 2.59
CA ASP A 291 1.52 -0.78 4.05
C ASP A 291 0.80 -2.02 4.62
N LEU A 292 1.20 -3.20 4.10
CA LEU A 292 0.63 -4.51 4.44
C LEU A 292 1.54 -5.31 5.36
#